data_1ee8be71dd234d1d4ead92c8c70f4281
#
_entry.id   1ee8be71dd234d1d4ead92c8c70f4281
#
_cell.length_a   1.000
_cell.length_b   1.000
_cell.length_c   1.000
_cell.angle_alpha   90.00
_cell.angle_beta   90.00
_cell.angle_gamma   90.00
#
_symmetry.space_group_name_H-M   'P 1'
#
loop_
_entity.id
_entity.type
_entity.pdbx_description
1 polymer ?
#
loop_
_entity_poly.entity_id
_entity_poly.type
_entity_poly.pdbx_seq_one_letter_code
_entity_poly.pdbx_strand_id
1 'polypeptide(L)'
;AYRVLKDNIMTLNLKPGELLSEAELSEKLGISRTPIREVLMRLKNEHLIEVKPQTGTYISLIDINMVDQGLFMRYTLEKEVLKEACNGVSDEIIIELEKNLFTQKLIANKSDSAIEFHKLDKEFHELLFRATNKGEIWNCILNMSTHYNRMR
;
A
#
# COMPACT_ATOMS: atom_id res chain seq x y z
N ALA A 1 -1.47 1.06 16.59
CA ALA A 1 -1.44 2.45 16.12
C ALA A 1 -1.01 2.55 14.65
N TYR A 2 0.21 2.11 14.29
CA TYR A 2 0.74 2.28 12.93
C TYR A 2 -0.20 1.69 11.85
N ARG A 3 -0.62 0.42 11.96
CA ARG A 3 -1.53 -0.20 10.97
C ARG A 3 -2.82 0.59 10.83
N VAL A 4 -3.45 0.94 11.94
CA VAL A 4 -4.72 1.68 11.93
C VAL A 4 -4.57 3.04 11.20
N LEU A 5 -3.52 3.80 11.51
CA LEU A 5 -3.28 5.08 10.84
C LEU A 5 -2.97 4.89 9.36
N LYS A 6 -2.09 3.95 9.02
CA LYS A 6 -1.75 3.63 7.62
C LYS A 6 -2.99 3.23 6.83
N ASP A 7 -3.81 2.32 7.35
CA ASP A 7 -5.03 1.87 6.68
C ASP A 7 -6.01 3.03 6.45
N ASN A 8 -6.22 3.90 7.45
CA ASN A 8 -7.08 5.08 7.28
C ASN A 8 -6.54 6.08 6.25
N ILE A 9 -5.22 6.24 6.14
CA ILE A 9 -4.61 7.08 5.10
C ILE A 9 -4.75 6.44 3.72
N MET A 10 -4.50 5.13 3.63
CA MET A 10 -4.57 4.40 2.34
C MET A 10 -5.98 4.28 1.80
N THR A 11 -7.00 4.20 2.67
CA THR A 11 -8.43 4.16 2.30
C THR A 11 -9.07 5.54 2.20
N LEU A 12 -8.30 6.63 2.35
CA LEU A 12 -8.74 8.03 2.32
C LEU A 12 -9.76 8.41 3.42
N ASN A 13 -9.91 7.59 4.47
CA ASN A 13 -10.66 7.97 5.67
C ASN A 13 -9.99 9.16 6.37
N LEU A 14 -8.65 9.21 6.36
CA LEU A 14 -7.85 10.42 6.62
C LEU A 14 -7.48 11.04 5.28
N LYS A 15 -7.99 12.23 5.02
CA LYS A 15 -7.92 12.86 3.69
C LYS A 15 -6.56 13.51 3.43
N PRO A 16 -6.11 13.53 2.17
CA PRO A 16 -4.95 14.32 1.77
C PRO A 16 -5.08 15.79 2.22
N GLY A 17 -4.02 16.31 2.84
CA GLY A 17 -3.99 17.67 3.40
C GLY A 17 -4.59 17.81 4.81
N GLU A 18 -5.17 16.77 5.39
CA GLU A 18 -5.73 16.79 6.74
C GLU A 18 -4.62 16.93 7.79
N LEU A 19 -4.85 17.76 8.80
CA LEU A 19 -3.94 17.98 9.92
C LEU A 19 -4.01 16.79 10.89
N LEU A 20 -2.86 16.27 11.28
CA LEU A 20 -2.74 15.25 12.32
C LEU A 20 -2.23 15.87 13.61
N SER A 21 -3.01 15.77 14.68
CA SER A 21 -2.63 16.20 16.01
C SER A 21 -2.07 15.01 16.83
N GLU A 22 -0.80 15.12 17.28
CA GLU A 22 -0.20 14.12 18.18
C GLU A 22 -1.03 13.94 19.45
N ALA A 23 -1.62 15.02 19.97
CA ALA A 23 -2.42 14.99 21.19
C ALA A 23 -3.73 14.20 20.97
N GLU A 24 -4.45 14.51 19.90
CA GLU A 24 -5.69 13.79 19.57
C GLU A 24 -5.45 12.31 19.26
N LEU A 25 -4.35 12.00 18.55
CA LEU A 25 -3.97 10.61 18.26
C LEU A 25 -3.62 9.85 19.54
N SER A 26 -2.89 10.50 20.46
CA SER A 26 -2.56 9.95 21.78
C SER A 26 -3.82 9.63 22.59
N GLU A 27 -4.78 10.55 22.61
CA GLU A 27 -6.06 10.39 23.31
C GLU A 27 -6.93 9.29 22.66
N LYS A 28 -7.16 9.37 21.33
CA LYS A 28 -8.01 8.41 20.61
C LYS A 28 -7.48 6.97 20.64
N LEU A 29 -6.16 6.79 20.66
CA LEU A 29 -5.53 5.48 20.65
C LEU A 29 -5.15 4.97 22.06
N GLY A 30 -5.27 5.80 23.09
CA GLY A 30 -4.95 5.44 24.48
C GLY A 30 -3.46 5.16 24.71
N ILE A 31 -2.55 5.78 23.93
CA ILE A 31 -1.11 5.59 24.01
C ILE A 31 -0.38 6.92 24.18
N SER A 32 0.80 6.89 24.82
CA SER A 32 1.59 8.11 25.06
C SER A 32 2.12 8.73 23.76
N ARG A 33 2.56 10.00 23.84
CA ARG A 33 3.06 10.75 22.66
C ARG A 33 4.34 10.18 22.06
N THR A 34 5.20 9.54 22.84
CA THR A 34 6.46 8.98 22.34
C THR A 34 6.23 7.92 21.26
N PRO A 35 5.48 6.83 21.47
CA PRO A 35 5.19 5.87 20.40
C PRO A 35 4.36 6.48 19.27
N ILE A 36 3.55 7.53 19.49
CA ILE A 36 2.89 8.26 18.40
C ILE A 36 3.92 8.90 17.47
N ARG A 37 4.94 9.57 18.02
CA ARG A 37 6.01 10.18 17.22
C ARG A 37 6.77 9.16 16.39
N GLU A 38 7.07 7.98 16.95
CA GLU A 38 7.71 6.88 16.21
C GLU A 38 6.84 6.43 15.03
N VAL A 39 5.53 6.28 15.26
CA VAL A 39 4.57 5.94 14.19
C VAL A 39 4.54 7.03 13.12
N LEU A 40 4.48 8.31 13.50
CA LEU A 40 4.49 9.43 12.55
C LEU A 40 5.81 9.48 11.76
N MET A 41 6.96 9.26 12.40
CA MET A 41 8.25 9.17 11.70
C MET A 41 8.25 8.06 10.65
N ARG A 42 7.69 6.90 10.98
CA ARG A 42 7.57 5.80 10.02
C ARG A 42 6.65 6.15 8.85
N LEU A 43 5.48 6.74 9.11
CA LEU A 43 4.55 7.19 8.06
C LEU A 43 5.18 8.28 7.17
N LYS A 44 6.02 9.16 7.73
CA LYS A 44 6.80 10.15 6.98
C LYS A 44 7.79 9.49 6.03
N ASN A 45 8.52 8.48 6.48
CA ASN A 45 9.46 7.74 5.64
C ASN A 45 8.76 6.97 4.50
N GLU A 46 7.48 6.67 4.67
CA GLU A 46 6.62 6.06 3.63
C GLU A 46 5.89 7.11 2.77
N HIS A 47 6.23 8.39 2.90
CA HIS A 47 5.63 9.51 2.17
C HIS A 47 4.11 9.68 2.39
N LEU A 48 3.58 9.13 3.48
CA LEU A 48 2.16 9.20 3.81
C LEU A 48 1.79 10.45 4.58
N ILE A 49 2.75 11.07 5.24
CA ILE A 49 2.57 12.35 5.94
C ILE A 49 3.73 13.31 5.67
N GLU A 50 3.45 14.60 5.82
CA GLU A 50 4.40 15.70 5.70
C GLU A 50 4.43 16.47 7.02
N VAL A 51 5.64 16.76 7.52
CA VAL A 51 5.84 17.63 8.68
C VAL A 51 6.23 19.01 8.18
N LYS A 52 5.36 20.00 8.39
CA LYS A 52 5.62 21.41 8.05
C LYS A 52 6.11 22.14 9.30
N PRO A 53 7.32 22.71 9.28
CA PRO A 53 7.84 23.44 10.43
C PRO A 53 6.84 24.50 10.91
N GLN A 54 6.65 24.59 12.22
CA GLN A 54 5.77 25.54 12.91
C GLN A 54 4.26 25.42 12.60
N THR A 55 3.85 24.64 11.60
CA THR A 55 2.43 24.52 11.19
C THR A 55 1.81 23.18 11.55
N GLY A 56 2.59 22.10 11.61
CA GLY A 56 2.10 20.79 12.05
C GLY A 56 2.44 19.64 11.12
N THR A 57 1.81 18.52 11.40
CA THR A 57 1.93 17.28 10.62
C THR A 57 0.64 17.08 9.80
N TYR A 58 0.77 16.84 8.51
CA TYR A 58 -0.36 16.71 7.59
C TYR A 58 -0.30 15.38 6.84
N ILE A 59 -1.47 14.85 6.46
CA ILE A 59 -1.55 13.78 5.47
C ILE A 59 -1.02 14.34 4.15
N SER A 60 -0.04 13.65 3.54
CA SER A 60 0.55 14.10 2.27
C SER A 60 -0.51 14.19 1.17
N LEU A 61 -0.45 15.24 0.37
CA LEU A 61 -1.17 15.27 -0.90
C LEU A 61 -0.68 14.14 -1.81
N ILE A 62 -1.52 13.72 -2.75
CA ILE A 62 -1.10 12.73 -3.74
C ILE A 62 -0.16 13.43 -4.74
N ASP A 63 1.08 12.98 -4.78
CA ASP A 63 2.10 13.50 -5.69
C ASP A 63 2.12 12.65 -6.97
N ILE A 64 1.79 13.26 -8.09
CA ILE A 64 1.73 12.60 -9.40
C ILE A 64 3.10 12.12 -9.85
N ASN A 65 4.18 12.83 -9.52
CA ASN A 65 5.52 12.36 -9.85
C ASN A 65 5.87 11.06 -9.10
N MET A 66 5.43 10.92 -7.85
CA MET A 66 5.60 9.68 -7.10
C MET A 66 4.70 8.56 -7.63
N VAL A 67 3.52 8.88 -8.13
CA VAL A 67 2.64 7.93 -8.84
C VAL A 67 3.36 7.38 -10.07
N ASP A 68 3.92 8.23 -10.90
CA ASP A 68 4.64 7.85 -12.12
C ASP A 68 5.88 6.99 -11.83
N GLN A 69 6.66 7.34 -10.79
CA GLN A 69 7.81 6.55 -10.36
C GLN A 69 7.40 5.17 -9.84
N GLY A 70 6.32 5.10 -9.05
CA GLY A 70 5.76 3.84 -8.56
C GLY A 70 5.27 2.94 -9.71
N LEU A 71 4.57 3.52 -10.69
CA LEU A 71 4.13 2.82 -11.90
C LEU A 71 5.30 2.31 -12.73
N PHE A 72 6.31 3.15 -12.96
CA PHE A 72 7.51 2.77 -13.71
C PHE A 72 8.22 1.58 -13.06
N MET A 73 8.40 1.63 -11.73
CA MET A 73 9.03 0.54 -10.98
C MET A 73 8.21 -0.75 -11.05
N ARG A 74 6.89 -0.67 -10.84
CA ARG A 74 5.99 -1.82 -10.97
C ARG A 74 6.07 -2.42 -12.36
N TYR A 75 5.82 -1.63 -13.39
CA TYR A 75 5.83 -2.09 -14.78
C TYR A 75 7.12 -2.80 -15.15
N THR A 76 8.27 -2.22 -14.77
CA THR A 76 9.59 -2.76 -15.11
C THR A 76 9.85 -4.08 -14.40
N LEU A 77 9.60 -4.13 -13.08
CA LEU A 77 9.92 -5.31 -12.27
C LEU A 77 8.89 -6.43 -12.45
N GLU A 78 7.60 -6.11 -12.51
CA GLU A 78 6.55 -7.11 -12.75
C GLU A 78 6.71 -7.80 -14.11
N LYS A 79 7.10 -7.07 -15.15
CA LYS A 79 7.39 -7.64 -16.46
C LYS A 79 8.50 -8.69 -16.41
N GLU A 80 9.60 -8.42 -15.69
CA GLU A 80 10.71 -9.37 -15.55
C GLU A 80 10.32 -10.56 -14.65
N VAL A 81 9.57 -10.32 -13.57
CA VAL A 81 9.04 -11.37 -12.71
C VAL A 81 8.12 -12.31 -13.50
N LEU A 82 7.23 -11.77 -14.35
CA LEU A 82 6.36 -12.59 -15.20
C LEU A 82 7.14 -13.44 -16.19
N LYS A 83 8.19 -12.90 -16.83
CA LYS A 83 9.06 -13.68 -17.72
C LYS A 83 9.72 -14.84 -16.97
N GLU A 84 10.19 -14.61 -15.77
CA GLU A 84 10.81 -15.63 -14.95
C GLU A 84 9.77 -16.68 -14.52
N ALA A 85 8.58 -16.27 -14.12
CA ALA A 85 7.49 -17.19 -13.76
C ALA A 85 7.06 -18.09 -14.93
N CYS A 86 7.19 -17.62 -16.18
CA CYS A 86 6.93 -18.43 -17.38
C CYS A 86 7.92 -19.59 -17.56
N ASN A 87 9.08 -19.57 -16.91
CA ASN A 87 10.02 -20.70 -16.93
C ASN A 87 9.59 -21.85 -16.01
N GLY A 88 8.52 -21.68 -15.25
CA GLY A 88 7.88 -22.65 -14.38
C GLY A 88 7.73 -22.13 -12.95
N VAL A 89 6.53 -22.23 -12.45
CA VAL A 89 6.16 -22.07 -11.03
C VAL A 89 5.47 -23.34 -10.58
N SER A 90 5.39 -23.59 -9.26
CA SER A 90 4.75 -24.81 -8.77
C SER A 90 3.23 -24.82 -9.04
N ASP A 91 2.65 -26.03 -9.13
CA ASP A 91 1.20 -26.19 -9.36
C ASP A 91 0.39 -25.54 -8.21
N GLU A 92 0.90 -25.54 -6.99
CA GLU A 92 0.25 -24.89 -5.85
C GLU A 92 0.11 -23.40 -6.08
N ILE A 93 1.14 -22.73 -6.62
CA ILE A 93 1.09 -21.29 -6.95
C ILE A 93 0.07 -21.03 -8.06
N ILE A 94 0.02 -21.88 -9.09
CA ILE A 94 -0.99 -21.76 -10.16
C ILE A 94 -2.40 -21.82 -9.58
N ILE A 95 -2.66 -22.80 -8.71
CA ILE A 95 -3.96 -22.96 -8.05
C ILE A 95 -4.30 -21.72 -7.21
N GLU A 96 -3.35 -21.14 -6.46
CA GLU A 96 -3.58 -19.94 -5.67
C GLU A 96 -3.89 -18.73 -6.56
N LEU A 97 -3.17 -18.55 -7.66
CA LEU A 97 -3.43 -17.48 -8.63
C LEU A 97 -4.81 -17.61 -9.28
N GLU A 98 -5.19 -18.83 -9.68
CA GLU A 98 -6.52 -19.10 -10.25
C GLU A 98 -7.65 -18.81 -9.27
N LYS A 99 -7.53 -19.24 -8.01
CA LYS A 99 -8.49 -18.93 -6.94
C LYS A 99 -8.62 -17.42 -6.72
N ASN A 100 -7.51 -16.73 -6.68
CA ASN A 100 -7.48 -15.27 -6.51
C ASN A 100 -8.20 -14.59 -7.69
N LEU A 101 -7.87 -14.93 -8.94
CA LEU A 101 -8.51 -14.38 -10.13
C LEU A 101 -10.02 -14.71 -10.18
N PHE A 102 -10.43 -15.92 -9.79
CA PHE A 102 -11.85 -16.29 -9.71
C PHE A 102 -12.58 -15.39 -8.71
N THR A 103 -11.99 -15.17 -7.53
CA THR A 103 -12.57 -14.28 -6.51
C THR A 103 -12.67 -12.84 -7.00
N GLN A 104 -11.61 -12.31 -7.65
CA GLN A 104 -11.66 -10.99 -8.27
C GLN A 104 -12.80 -10.85 -9.27
N LYS A 105 -13.01 -11.85 -10.14
CA LYS A 105 -14.12 -11.87 -11.11
C LYS A 105 -15.48 -11.83 -10.44
N LEU A 106 -15.65 -12.55 -9.32
CA LEU A 106 -16.92 -12.59 -8.58
C LEU A 106 -17.30 -11.25 -7.95
N ILE A 107 -16.30 -10.47 -7.54
CA ILE A 107 -16.54 -9.19 -6.84
C ILE A 107 -16.44 -7.98 -7.75
N ALA A 108 -15.84 -8.08 -8.93
CA ALA A 108 -15.54 -6.96 -9.82
C ALA A 108 -16.76 -6.08 -10.17
N ASN A 109 -17.96 -6.66 -10.18
CA ASN A 109 -19.20 -5.97 -10.53
C ASN A 109 -20.10 -5.65 -9.32
N LYS A 110 -19.61 -5.88 -8.09
CA LYS A 110 -20.37 -5.54 -6.88
C LYS A 110 -20.10 -4.10 -6.48
N SER A 111 -21.18 -3.38 -6.13
CA SER A 111 -21.02 -2.08 -5.44
C SER A 111 -20.24 -2.29 -4.14
N ASP A 112 -19.39 -1.33 -3.77
CA ASP A 112 -18.61 -1.33 -2.53
C ASP A 112 -17.51 -2.39 -2.40
N SER A 113 -17.13 -3.06 -3.52
CA SER A 113 -16.06 -4.07 -3.53
C SER A 113 -14.66 -3.52 -3.85
N ALA A 114 -14.51 -2.22 -4.07
CA ALA A 114 -13.25 -1.62 -4.52
C ALA A 114 -12.06 -1.94 -3.59
N ILE A 115 -12.25 -1.81 -2.28
CA ILE A 115 -11.20 -2.11 -1.27
C ILE A 115 -10.82 -3.60 -1.29
N GLU A 116 -11.82 -4.48 -1.36
CA GLU A 116 -11.60 -5.93 -1.40
C GLU A 116 -10.94 -6.35 -2.72
N PHE A 117 -11.38 -5.77 -3.84
CA PHE A 117 -10.76 -6.00 -5.14
C PHE A 117 -9.29 -5.56 -5.15
N HIS A 118 -9.00 -4.37 -4.62
CA HIS A 118 -7.64 -3.86 -4.51
C HIS A 118 -6.74 -4.74 -3.63
N LYS A 119 -7.30 -5.32 -2.56
CA LYS A 119 -6.57 -6.28 -1.72
C LYS A 119 -6.22 -7.54 -2.48
N LEU A 120 -7.18 -8.13 -3.19
CA LEU A 120 -6.97 -9.33 -4.01
C LEU A 120 -5.98 -9.09 -5.16
N ASP A 121 -6.07 -7.94 -5.84
CA ASP A 121 -5.12 -7.52 -6.86
C ASP A 121 -3.69 -7.45 -6.31
N LYS A 122 -3.52 -6.83 -5.13
CA LYS A 122 -2.23 -6.79 -4.45
C LYS A 122 -1.70 -8.18 -4.11
N GLU A 123 -2.55 -9.07 -3.58
CA GLU A 123 -2.19 -10.46 -3.25
C GLU A 123 -1.78 -11.25 -4.50
N PHE A 124 -2.46 -11.04 -5.63
CA PHE A 124 -2.11 -11.65 -6.91
C PHE A 124 -0.68 -11.31 -7.34
N HIS A 125 -0.33 -10.02 -7.32
CA HIS A 125 1.02 -9.57 -7.67
C HIS A 125 2.07 -10.10 -6.67
N GLU A 126 1.75 -10.07 -5.37
CA GLU A 126 2.64 -10.61 -4.33
C GLU A 126 2.95 -12.09 -4.55
N LEU A 127 1.96 -12.91 -4.93
CA LEU A 127 2.17 -14.33 -5.23
C LEU A 127 3.18 -14.53 -6.36
N LEU A 128 3.15 -13.73 -7.42
CA LEU A 128 4.11 -13.80 -8.53
C LEU A 128 5.54 -13.48 -8.06
N PHE A 129 5.71 -12.44 -7.25
CA PHE A 129 7.03 -12.12 -6.69
C PHE A 129 7.55 -13.20 -5.74
N ARG A 130 6.69 -13.78 -4.92
CA ARG A 130 7.06 -14.89 -4.02
C ARG A 130 7.43 -16.15 -4.79
N ALA A 131 6.67 -16.47 -5.83
CA ALA A 131 6.94 -17.63 -6.69
C ALA A 131 8.30 -17.59 -7.39
N THR A 132 8.84 -16.39 -7.59
CA THR A 132 10.17 -16.17 -8.18
C THR A 132 11.23 -15.78 -7.15
N ASN A 133 10.99 -16.03 -5.84
CA ASN A 133 11.89 -15.69 -4.74
C ASN A 133 12.23 -14.19 -4.64
N LYS A 134 11.31 -13.30 -5.03
CA LYS A 134 11.49 -11.84 -5.04
C LYS A 134 10.53 -11.09 -4.11
N GLY A 135 10.08 -11.73 -3.02
CA GLY A 135 9.15 -11.14 -2.06
C GLY A 135 9.64 -9.83 -1.45
N GLU A 136 10.95 -9.69 -1.17
CA GLU A 136 11.51 -8.43 -0.65
C GLU A 136 11.47 -7.30 -1.68
N ILE A 137 11.59 -7.60 -2.97
CA ILE A 137 11.42 -6.61 -4.04
C ILE A 137 9.98 -6.11 -4.06
N TRP A 138 9.00 -6.99 -3.84
CA TRP A 138 7.60 -6.60 -3.70
C TRP A 138 7.39 -5.62 -2.54
N ASN A 139 8.02 -5.85 -1.39
CA ASN A 139 7.98 -4.92 -0.26
C ASN A 139 8.54 -3.53 -0.61
N CYS A 140 9.62 -3.46 -1.40
CA CYS A 140 10.15 -2.20 -1.89
C CYS A 140 9.16 -1.49 -2.83
N ILE A 141 8.52 -2.22 -3.74
CA ILE A 141 7.47 -1.68 -4.62
C ILE A 141 6.32 -1.09 -3.79
N LEU A 142 5.83 -1.81 -2.78
CA LEU A 142 4.73 -1.34 -1.94
C LEU A 142 5.08 -0.03 -1.22
N ASN A 143 6.31 0.11 -0.75
CA ASN A 143 6.77 1.33 -0.07
C ASN A 143 6.86 2.53 -1.02
N MET A 144 7.29 2.32 -2.26
CA MET A 144 7.37 3.38 -3.29
C MET A 144 6.03 3.68 -3.95
N SER A 145 5.06 2.78 -3.86
CA SER A 145 3.76 2.90 -4.54
C SER A 145 2.64 3.46 -3.64
N THR A 146 2.97 4.10 -2.52
CA THR A 146 1.97 4.60 -1.57
C THR A 146 1.04 5.63 -2.21
N HIS A 147 1.58 6.59 -2.99
CA HIS A 147 0.78 7.58 -3.70
C HIS A 147 -0.07 6.96 -4.81
N TYR A 148 0.50 6.04 -5.59
CA TYR A 148 -0.24 5.28 -6.60
C TYR A 148 -1.40 4.48 -6.01
N ASN A 149 -1.17 3.77 -4.90
CA ASN A 149 -2.19 2.95 -4.26
C ASN A 149 -3.31 3.79 -3.61
N ARG A 150 -3.04 5.04 -3.20
CA ARG A 150 -4.05 5.99 -2.69
C ARG A 150 -4.88 6.61 -3.81
N MET A 151 -4.37 6.63 -5.03
CA MET A 151 -5.06 7.18 -6.20
C MET A 151 -6.04 6.16 -6.81
N ARG A 152 -5.76 4.87 -6.69
CA ARG A 152 -6.60 3.77 -7.19
C ARG A 152 -7.85 3.56 -6.35
#